data_6a088be7f6263f260fe6e370079b17a7
#
_entry.id   6a088be7f6263f260fe6e370079b17a7
#
_cell.length_a   1.000
_cell.length_b   1.000
_cell.length_c   1.000
_cell.angle_alpha   90.00
_cell.angle_beta   90.00
_cell.angle_gamma   90.00
#
_symmetry.space_group_name_H-M   'P 1'
#
loop_
_entity.id
_entity.type
_entity.pdbx_description
1 polymer ?
#
loop_
_entity_poly.entity_id
_entity_poly.type
_entity_poly.pdbx_seq_one_letter_code
_entity_poly.pdbx_strand_id
1 'polypeptide(L)'
;MSSPAARRSPGGDQLWGNWVIRVRATGAAAGTVQATLPAAGPASGPAEVAWVVARAAQGRGYASEAARNLVTVLQQAGWTVIAHIHPGHHASQRVARAAGLSPTSEVRDGETRWVSPPTPAP
;
A
#
# COMPACT_ATOMS: atom_id res chain seq x y z
N MET A 1 14.68 -0.32 0.40
CA MET A 1 13.58 0.06 1.32
C MET A 1 13.96 -0.35 2.72
N SER A 2 13.90 0.59 3.66
CA SER A 2 14.24 0.29 5.05
C SER A 2 13.11 -0.47 5.71
N SER A 3 13.44 -1.44 6.59
CA SER A 3 12.41 -2.10 7.40
C SER A 3 11.90 -1.11 8.46
N PRO A 4 10.60 -0.91 8.59
CA PRO A 4 10.06 -0.04 9.61
C PRO A 4 10.03 -0.73 10.96
N ALA A 5 10.02 0.05 12.00
CA ALA A 5 9.57 -0.44 13.28
C ALA A 5 8.04 -0.55 13.23
N ALA A 6 7.50 -1.73 13.48
CA ALA A 6 6.06 -1.92 13.54
C ALA A 6 5.51 -1.17 14.77
N ARG A 7 4.44 -0.40 14.57
CA ARG A 7 3.77 0.33 15.66
C ARG A 7 2.36 -0.18 15.81
N ARG A 8 1.91 -0.28 17.06
CA ARG A 8 0.51 -0.57 17.36
C ARG A 8 -0.28 0.74 17.43
N SER A 9 -1.54 0.69 17.00
CA SER A 9 -2.49 1.77 17.24
C SER A 9 -2.72 1.95 18.75
N PRO A 10 -3.23 3.12 19.17
CA PRO A 10 -3.50 3.35 20.60
C PRO A 10 -4.39 2.30 21.26
N GLY A 11 -5.34 1.73 20.53
CA GLY A 11 -6.20 0.65 21.02
C GLY A 11 -5.57 -0.74 20.95
N GLY A 12 -4.40 -0.89 20.33
CA GLY A 12 -3.71 -2.16 20.19
C GLY A 12 -4.31 -3.11 19.15
N ASP A 13 -5.33 -2.69 18.41
CA ASP A 13 -6.06 -3.53 17.44
C ASP A 13 -5.47 -3.48 16.03
N GLN A 14 -4.53 -2.57 15.77
CA GLN A 14 -3.88 -2.43 14.47
C GLN A 14 -2.36 -2.33 14.60
N LEU A 15 -1.67 -2.80 13.56
CA LEU A 15 -0.24 -2.59 13.38
C LEU A 15 -0.03 -1.63 12.22
N TRP A 16 0.87 -0.67 12.39
CA TRP A 16 1.21 0.32 11.37
C TRP A 16 2.66 0.15 10.94
N GLY A 17 2.87 0.06 9.64
CA GLY A 17 4.20 0.08 9.04
C GLY A 17 4.36 1.28 8.11
N ASN A 18 5.56 1.83 8.07
CA ASN A 18 5.87 2.99 7.23
C ASN A 18 7.28 2.84 6.68
N TRP A 19 7.42 2.93 5.34
CA TRP A 19 8.71 2.76 4.66
C TRP A 19 8.99 3.98 3.81
N VAL A 20 10.24 4.45 3.84
CA VAL A 20 10.70 5.53 2.96
C VAL A 20 11.13 4.92 1.64
N ILE A 21 10.64 5.49 0.53
CA ILE A 21 11.09 5.14 -0.81
C ILE A 21 12.35 5.95 -1.09
N ARG A 22 13.48 5.28 -1.36
CA ARG A 22 14.74 5.96 -1.68
C ARG A 22 15.18 5.65 -3.10
N VAL A 23 15.67 6.67 -3.76
CA VAL A 23 16.31 6.55 -5.09
C VAL A 23 17.68 5.91 -4.87
N ARG A 24 17.94 4.76 -5.46
CA ARG A 24 19.19 4.02 -5.26
C ARG A 24 20.42 4.81 -5.67
N ALA A 25 20.35 5.53 -6.78
CA ALA A 25 21.50 6.25 -7.33
C ALA A 25 21.93 7.44 -6.47
N THR A 26 21.02 8.07 -5.74
CA THR A 26 21.27 9.30 -5.00
C THR A 26 21.04 9.19 -3.50
N GLY A 27 20.31 8.19 -3.05
CA GLY A 27 19.88 8.06 -1.66
C GLY A 27 18.76 9.03 -1.27
N ALA A 28 18.29 9.88 -2.20
CA ALA A 28 17.24 10.85 -1.92
C ALA A 28 15.91 10.17 -1.61
N ALA A 29 15.14 10.75 -0.69
CA ALA A 29 13.81 10.28 -0.37
C ALA A 29 12.84 10.68 -1.49
N ALA A 30 12.16 9.70 -2.09
CA ALA A 30 11.19 9.92 -3.16
C ALA A 30 9.74 9.91 -2.66
N GLY A 31 9.50 9.40 -1.46
CA GLY A 31 8.16 9.30 -0.88
C GLY A 31 8.10 8.25 0.20
N THR A 32 6.88 7.83 0.52
CA THR A 32 6.63 6.78 1.52
C THR A 32 5.57 5.81 1.04
N VAL A 33 5.64 4.57 1.51
CA VAL A 33 4.54 3.59 1.45
C VAL A 33 4.19 3.18 2.87
N GLN A 34 2.91 2.92 3.12
CA GLN A 34 2.40 2.61 4.44
C GLN A 34 1.49 1.39 4.38
N ALA A 35 1.44 0.65 5.48
CA ALA A 35 0.48 -0.44 5.64
C ALA A 35 -0.15 -0.36 7.03
N THR A 36 -1.47 -0.57 7.09
CA THR A 36 -2.23 -0.73 8.33
C THR A 36 -2.82 -2.13 8.32
N LEU A 37 -2.49 -2.91 9.32
CA LEU A 37 -2.88 -4.32 9.41
C LEU A 37 -3.67 -4.57 10.70
N PRO A 38 -4.76 -5.35 10.65
CA PRO A 38 -5.36 -5.87 11.88
C PRO A 38 -4.33 -6.66 12.70
N ALA A 39 -4.18 -6.33 13.98
CA ALA A 39 -3.21 -7.01 14.86
C ALA A 39 -3.53 -8.49 15.04
N ALA A 40 -4.81 -8.87 14.89
CA ALA A 40 -5.27 -10.26 15.02
C ALA A 40 -4.93 -11.14 13.81
N GLY A 41 -4.35 -10.57 12.76
CA GLY A 41 -3.87 -11.33 11.61
C GLY A 41 -4.78 -11.28 10.38
N PRO A 42 -4.36 -11.93 9.28
CA PRO A 42 -5.03 -11.83 7.98
C PRO A 42 -6.50 -12.28 7.95
N ALA A 43 -6.87 -13.21 8.82
CA ALA A 43 -8.25 -13.70 8.89
C ALA A 43 -9.22 -12.67 9.47
N SER A 44 -8.73 -11.65 10.17
CA SER A 44 -9.58 -10.64 10.81
C SER A 44 -9.93 -9.46 9.92
N GLY A 45 -9.29 -9.32 8.77
CA GLY A 45 -9.57 -8.24 7.83
C GLY A 45 -8.41 -7.99 6.88
N PRO A 46 -8.58 -7.05 5.93
CA PRO A 46 -7.56 -6.75 4.93
C PRO A 46 -6.45 -5.87 5.50
N ALA A 47 -5.29 -5.91 4.83
CA ALA A 47 -4.23 -4.94 5.01
C ALA A 47 -4.53 -3.73 4.12
N GLU A 48 -4.54 -2.55 4.68
CA GLU A 48 -4.72 -1.32 3.89
C GLU A 48 -3.38 -0.67 3.63
N VAL A 49 -3.10 -0.38 2.36
CA VAL A 49 -1.86 0.27 1.93
C VAL A 49 -2.14 1.68 1.41
N ALA A 50 -1.15 2.55 1.55
CA ALA A 50 -1.18 3.91 1.03
C ALA A 50 0.22 4.31 0.63
N TRP A 51 0.32 5.33 -0.23
CA TRP A 51 1.61 5.86 -0.68
C TRP A 51 1.52 7.37 -0.89
N VAL A 52 2.65 8.03 -0.69
CA VAL A 52 2.83 9.45 -1.00
C VAL A 52 4.15 9.56 -1.77
N VAL A 53 4.13 10.30 -2.87
CA VAL A 53 5.33 10.50 -3.71
C VAL A 53 5.66 11.99 -3.73
N ALA A 54 6.92 12.32 -3.43
CA ALA A 54 7.41 13.68 -3.53
C ALA A 54 7.22 14.18 -4.96
N ARG A 55 6.81 15.46 -5.11
CA ARG A 55 6.49 16.03 -6.42
C ARG A 55 7.63 15.86 -7.42
N ALA A 56 8.87 16.09 -6.99
CA ALA A 56 10.04 15.97 -7.85
C ALA A 56 10.33 14.53 -8.31
N ALA A 57 9.75 13.53 -7.64
CA ALA A 57 9.97 12.11 -7.94
C ALA A 57 8.79 11.47 -8.69
N GLN A 58 7.70 12.22 -8.92
CA GLN A 58 6.52 11.68 -9.60
C GLN A 58 6.83 11.36 -11.06
N GLY A 59 6.12 10.34 -11.58
CA GLY A 59 6.26 9.92 -12.98
C GLY A 59 7.49 9.06 -13.28
N ARG A 60 8.27 8.67 -12.27
CA ARG A 60 9.49 7.86 -12.45
C ARG A 60 9.34 6.40 -12.05
N GLY A 61 8.15 5.96 -11.67
CA GLY A 61 7.88 4.57 -11.32
C GLY A 61 8.29 4.14 -9.92
N TYR A 62 8.82 5.04 -9.09
CA TYR A 62 9.28 4.68 -7.75
C TYR A 62 8.15 4.20 -6.86
N ALA A 63 7.02 4.89 -6.86
CA ALA A 63 5.87 4.48 -6.06
C ALA A 63 5.29 3.16 -6.55
N SER A 64 5.21 2.96 -7.86
CA SER A 64 4.70 1.73 -8.46
C SER A 64 5.56 0.53 -8.06
N GLU A 65 6.87 0.66 -8.11
CA GLU A 65 7.80 -0.39 -7.69
C GLU A 65 7.67 -0.70 -6.21
N ALA A 66 7.68 0.33 -5.35
CA ALA A 66 7.58 0.15 -3.92
C ALA A 66 6.22 -0.44 -3.50
N ALA A 67 5.13 0.03 -4.08
CA ALA A 67 3.79 -0.47 -3.79
C ALA A 67 3.65 -1.93 -4.24
N ARG A 68 4.18 -2.28 -5.42
CA ARG A 68 4.17 -3.66 -5.90
C ARG A 68 4.89 -4.60 -4.94
N ASN A 69 6.07 -4.19 -4.48
CA ASN A 69 6.85 -4.99 -3.53
C ASN A 69 6.10 -5.17 -2.21
N LEU A 70 5.51 -4.11 -1.67
CA LEU A 70 4.76 -4.18 -0.43
C LEU A 70 3.53 -5.08 -0.58
N VAL A 71 2.76 -4.93 -1.64
CA VAL A 71 1.57 -5.76 -1.90
C VAL A 71 1.97 -7.23 -2.03
N THR A 72 3.05 -7.53 -2.77
CA THR A 72 3.53 -8.90 -2.94
C THR A 72 3.90 -9.54 -1.60
N VAL A 73 4.64 -8.82 -0.74
CA VAL A 73 5.02 -9.31 0.59
C VAL A 73 3.79 -9.59 1.45
N LEU A 74 2.82 -8.68 1.43
CA LEU A 74 1.58 -8.85 2.20
C LEU A 74 0.76 -10.03 1.69
N GLN A 75 0.64 -10.19 0.37
CA GLN A 75 -0.06 -11.35 -0.21
C GLN A 75 0.62 -12.67 0.14
N GLN A 76 1.94 -12.73 0.12
CA GLN A 76 2.69 -13.92 0.51
C GLN A 76 2.48 -14.27 1.99
N ALA A 77 2.20 -13.27 2.82
CA ALA A 77 1.88 -13.47 4.23
C ALA A 77 0.38 -13.78 4.47
N GLY A 78 -0.40 -13.95 3.40
CA GLY A 78 -1.82 -14.32 3.49
C GLY A 78 -2.80 -13.17 3.54
N TRP A 79 -2.34 -11.92 3.38
CA TRP A 79 -3.23 -10.75 3.44
C TRP A 79 -3.96 -10.52 2.12
N THR A 80 -5.25 -10.19 2.20
CA THR A 80 -5.94 -9.43 1.16
C THR A 80 -5.50 -7.97 1.33
N VAL A 81 -5.13 -7.31 0.24
CA VAL A 81 -4.63 -5.93 0.28
C VAL A 81 -5.65 -4.99 -0.33
N ILE A 82 -5.91 -3.89 0.35
CA ILE A 82 -6.81 -2.84 -0.14
C ILE A 82 -6.12 -1.49 -0.11
N ALA A 83 -6.65 -0.57 -0.92
CA ALA A 83 -6.29 0.85 -0.87
C ALA A 83 -7.53 1.67 -1.17
N HIS A 84 -7.61 2.87 -0.60
CA HIS A 84 -8.67 3.82 -0.88
C HIS A 84 -8.11 4.99 -1.67
N ILE A 85 -8.65 5.27 -2.86
CA ILE A 85 -8.09 6.24 -3.78
C ILE A 85 -9.22 7.15 -4.29
N HIS A 86 -9.01 8.46 -4.23
CA HIS A 86 -9.93 9.43 -4.80
C HIS A 86 -10.04 9.23 -6.31
N PRO A 87 -11.27 9.25 -6.90
CA PRO A 87 -11.45 9.00 -8.33
C PRO A 87 -10.70 9.97 -9.25
N GLY A 88 -10.44 11.18 -8.78
CA GLY A 88 -9.67 12.17 -9.52
C GLY A 88 -8.15 12.03 -9.41
N HIS A 89 -7.65 11.14 -8.56
CA HIS A 89 -6.22 11.00 -8.32
C HIS A 89 -5.60 9.95 -9.26
N HIS A 90 -5.41 10.35 -10.53
CA HIS A 90 -5.00 9.42 -11.58
C HIS A 90 -3.62 8.80 -11.36
N ALA A 91 -2.68 9.55 -10.78
CA ALA A 91 -1.35 9.02 -10.48
C ALA A 91 -1.42 7.88 -9.47
N SER A 92 -2.22 7.99 -8.40
CA SER A 92 -2.41 6.92 -7.44
C SER A 92 -3.10 5.71 -8.05
N GLN A 93 -4.04 5.93 -8.98
CA GLN A 93 -4.69 4.82 -9.68
C GLN A 93 -3.68 4.02 -10.52
N ARG A 94 -2.75 4.71 -11.18
CA ARG A 94 -1.68 4.02 -11.94
C ARG A 94 -0.79 3.18 -11.01
N VAL A 95 -0.46 3.70 -9.84
CA VAL A 95 0.33 2.96 -8.85
C VAL A 95 -0.44 1.73 -8.38
N ALA A 96 -1.73 1.86 -8.08
CA ALA A 96 -2.56 0.75 -7.65
C ALA A 96 -2.63 -0.35 -8.70
N ARG A 97 -2.83 0.01 -9.98
CA ARG A 97 -2.83 -0.97 -11.08
C ARG A 97 -1.49 -1.67 -11.23
N ALA A 98 -0.40 -0.92 -11.15
CA ALA A 98 0.94 -1.48 -11.22
C ALA A 98 1.22 -2.46 -10.07
N ALA A 99 0.62 -2.23 -8.90
CA ALA A 99 0.73 -3.10 -7.75
C ALA A 99 -0.20 -4.32 -7.81
N GLY A 100 -1.05 -4.42 -8.84
CA GLY A 100 -1.97 -5.55 -9.01
C GLY A 100 -3.32 -5.36 -8.37
N LEU A 101 -3.66 -4.17 -7.90
CA LEU A 101 -4.97 -3.88 -7.35
C LEU A 101 -5.96 -3.50 -8.45
N SER A 102 -7.24 -3.77 -8.21
CA SER A 102 -8.33 -3.42 -9.12
C SER A 102 -9.40 -2.63 -8.38
N PRO A 103 -10.03 -1.63 -9.05
CA PRO A 103 -11.08 -0.86 -8.40
C PRO A 103 -12.34 -1.69 -8.20
N THR A 104 -13.07 -1.39 -7.14
CA THR A 104 -14.36 -1.98 -6.83
C THR A 104 -15.46 -0.91 -6.92
N SER A 105 -16.71 -1.32 -6.73
CA SER A 105 -17.84 -0.39 -6.65
C SER A 105 -17.99 0.24 -5.26
N GLU A 106 -17.20 -0.19 -4.29
CA GLU A 106 -17.28 0.34 -2.92
C GLU A 106 -16.63 1.70 -2.82
N VAL A 107 -17.32 2.63 -2.18
CA VAL A 107 -16.85 3.99 -1.94
C VAL A 107 -16.96 4.29 -0.45
N ARG A 108 -15.89 4.84 0.15
CA ARG A 108 -15.85 5.27 1.54
C ARG A 108 -15.24 6.67 1.58
N ASP A 109 -15.98 7.61 2.14
CA ASP A 109 -15.54 9.02 2.26
C ASP A 109 -15.09 9.62 0.93
N GLY A 110 -15.79 9.28 -0.15
CA GLY A 110 -15.49 9.78 -1.50
C GLY A 110 -14.34 9.08 -2.20
N GLU A 111 -13.75 8.06 -1.58
CA GLU A 111 -12.65 7.30 -2.16
C GLU A 111 -13.10 5.92 -2.60
N THR A 112 -12.66 5.51 -3.81
CA THR A 112 -12.92 4.18 -4.33
C THR A 112 -12.02 3.16 -3.65
N ARG A 113 -12.58 2.03 -3.25
CA ARG A 113 -11.82 0.91 -2.71
C ARG A 113 -11.22 0.07 -3.84
N TRP A 114 -9.92 -0.14 -3.77
CA TRP A 114 -9.16 -1.02 -4.65
C TRP A 114 -8.76 -2.27 -3.88
N VAL A 115 -8.70 -3.42 -4.55
CA VAL A 115 -8.44 -4.70 -3.87
C VAL A 115 -7.49 -5.56 -4.69
N SER A 116 -6.66 -6.34 -4.00
CA SER A 116 -5.81 -7.35 -4.61
C SER A 116 -6.65 -8.55 -5.06
N PRO A 117 -6.19 -9.31 -6.08
CA PRO A 117 -6.88 -10.52 -6.48
C PRO A 117 -6.86 -11.55 -5.35
N PRO A 118 -7.82 -12.51 -5.34
CA PRO A 118 -7.79 -13.60 -4.37
C PRO A 118 -6.46 -14.35 -4.44
N THR A 119 -5.92 -14.74 -3.27
CA THR A 119 -4.73 -15.59 -3.23
C THR A 119 -5.10 -16.96 -3.80
N PRO A 120 -4.35 -17.47 -4.80
CA PRO A 120 -4.62 -18.80 -5.31
C PRO A 120 -4.55 -19.85 -4.20
N ALA A 121 -5.45 -20.81 -4.24
CA ALA A 121 -5.40 -21.95 -3.32
C ALA A 121 -4.10 -22.71 -3.57
N PRO A 122 -3.44 -23.21 -2.51
CA PRO A 122 -2.22 -23.98 -2.67
C PRO A 122 -2.46 -25.30 -3.41
#